data_7f9144d923900d720b75cafdb3f74a95
#
_entry.id   7f9144d923900d720b75cafdb3f74a95
#
_cell.length_a   1.000
_cell.length_b   1.000
_cell.length_c   1.000
_cell.angle_alpha   90.00
_cell.angle_beta   90.00
_cell.angle_gamma   90.00
#
_symmetry.space_group_name_H-M   'P 1'
#
loop_
_entity.id
_entity.type
_entity.pdbx_description
1 polymer ?
#
loop_
_entity_poly.entity_id
_entity_poly.type
_entity_poly.pdbx_seq_one_letter_code
_entity_poly.pdbx_strand_id
1 'polypeptide(L)'
;MRVFTRSPRAMLSAARPGLVLLASLVLAGCSTPGPVADVRYAMDREAAETEQVTQRNYELNVVQSAYVGDSMIRVRDYQRTVFASDRVSIEKPVRIAGDGLLRVYRPGRVFDHGGIVQLDGQEMAFFIDGPIGVIYDRDGQIQPRVLTGVPGYGARLSPLLETDSEAGTVERGIEEEISEAAAGRNFEIIYSGLDNSTIRLSYREFTSANLARDAFFQSLSYPADSSTIRFRDLVIGVHEVTPESITFEVVEQGD
;
A
#
# COMPACT_ATOMS: atom_id res chain seq x y z
N MET A 1 34.69 -86.44 -46.19
CA MET A 1 35.53 -87.51 -45.59
C MET A 1 35.30 -87.53 -44.10
N ARG A 2 34.85 -88.65 -43.63
CA ARG A 2 34.53 -89.05 -42.24
C ARG A 2 35.66 -88.64 -41.29
N VAL A 3 35.37 -88.30 -40.01
CA VAL A 3 35.49 -89.25 -38.90
C VAL A 3 34.86 -88.68 -37.61
N PHE A 4 34.07 -89.54 -36.98
CA PHE A 4 33.51 -89.48 -35.62
C PHE A 4 34.59 -89.55 -34.54
N THR A 5 34.37 -88.94 -33.37
CA THR A 5 34.60 -89.66 -32.09
C THR A 5 33.90 -89.02 -30.90
N ARG A 6 33.30 -89.87 -30.19
CA ARG A 6 32.51 -90.00 -28.99
C ARG A 6 32.98 -89.24 -27.73
N SER A 7 31.94 -88.92 -26.95
CA SER A 7 31.85 -88.54 -25.53
C SER A 7 32.78 -89.29 -24.55
N PRO A 8 32.88 -88.74 -23.32
CA PRO A 8 32.02 -89.34 -22.27
C PRO A 8 31.33 -88.35 -21.31
N ARG A 9 30.31 -88.89 -20.71
CA ARG A 9 29.48 -88.36 -19.62
C ARG A 9 30.28 -88.22 -18.33
N ALA A 10 30.02 -87.10 -17.56
CA ALA A 10 30.15 -87.09 -16.12
C ALA A 10 29.15 -86.11 -15.50
N MET A 11 28.29 -86.71 -14.84
CA MET A 11 27.55 -86.47 -13.58
C MET A 11 27.32 -85.04 -13.06
N LEU A 12 26.04 -84.83 -12.89
CA LEU A 12 25.29 -84.03 -11.90
C LEU A 12 26.08 -83.42 -10.74
N SER A 13 25.88 -82.06 -10.58
CA SER A 13 25.69 -81.48 -9.26
C SER A 13 24.65 -80.37 -9.39
N ALA A 14 23.54 -80.55 -8.72
CA ALA A 14 22.44 -79.61 -8.65
C ALA A 14 22.80 -78.49 -7.66
N ALA A 15 23.10 -77.31 -8.17
CA ALA A 15 23.15 -76.10 -7.35
C ALA A 15 21.85 -75.32 -7.55
N ARG A 16 21.04 -75.23 -6.51
CA ARG A 16 19.83 -74.41 -6.43
C ARG A 16 20.21 -72.90 -6.59
N PRO A 17 19.56 -72.15 -7.47
CA PRO A 17 19.71 -70.68 -7.46
C PRO A 17 18.97 -70.11 -6.24
N GLY A 18 19.72 -69.59 -5.30
CA GLY A 18 19.18 -68.73 -4.23
C GLY A 18 18.59 -67.46 -4.84
N LEU A 19 17.30 -67.30 -4.67
CA LEU A 19 16.55 -66.08 -5.01
C LEU A 19 17.00 -65.01 -4.05
N VAL A 20 17.91 -64.12 -4.48
CA VAL A 20 18.25 -62.90 -3.76
C VAL A 20 17.11 -61.93 -4.01
N LEU A 21 16.17 -61.86 -3.08
CA LEU A 21 15.19 -60.78 -3.00
C LEU A 21 15.94 -59.51 -2.61
N LEU A 22 16.23 -58.66 -3.59
CA LEU A 22 16.61 -57.28 -3.35
C LEU A 22 15.36 -56.55 -2.79
N ALA A 23 15.25 -56.50 -1.47
CA ALA A 23 14.31 -55.62 -0.80
C ALA A 23 14.78 -54.19 -1.07
N SER A 24 14.19 -53.53 -2.08
CA SER A 24 14.29 -52.09 -2.28
C SER A 24 13.62 -51.42 -1.10
N LEU A 25 14.44 -51.00 -0.14
CA LEU A 25 14.00 -50.13 0.97
C LEU A 25 13.64 -48.77 0.35
N VAL A 26 12.37 -48.56 0.02
CA VAL A 26 11.84 -47.24 -0.26
C VAL A 26 11.87 -46.53 1.08
N LEU A 27 12.92 -45.75 1.32
CA LEU A 27 12.95 -44.75 2.36
C LEU A 27 11.92 -43.69 1.95
N ALA A 28 10.68 -43.89 2.38
CA ALA A 28 9.72 -42.81 2.43
C ALA A 28 10.32 -41.76 3.36
N GLY A 29 10.92 -40.74 2.77
CA GLY A 29 11.39 -39.56 3.50
C GLY A 29 10.18 -38.92 4.16
N CYS A 30 9.96 -39.26 5.43
CA CYS A 30 9.08 -38.47 6.28
C CYS A 30 9.74 -37.08 6.39
N SER A 31 9.28 -36.11 5.59
CA SER A 31 9.61 -34.70 5.82
C SER A 31 9.11 -34.37 7.21
N THR A 32 10.03 -34.13 8.13
CA THR A 32 9.68 -33.65 9.47
C THR A 32 8.97 -32.29 9.30
N PRO A 33 7.77 -32.13 9.87
CA PRO A 33 7.08 -30.84 9.80
C PRO A 33 7.99 -29.75 10.36
N GLY A 34 8.13 -28.65 9.63
CA GLY A 34 8.94 -27.50 10.06
C GLY A 34 8.47 -26.92 11.42
N PRO A 35 9.27 -26.07 12.04
CA PRO A 35 8.92 -25.45 13.30
C PRO A 35 7.64 -24.62 13.19
N VAL A 36 6.87 -24.59 14.27
CA VAL A 36 5.69 -23.69 14.37
C VAL A 36 6.19 -22.26 14.29
N ALA A 37 5.58 -21.47 13.41
CA ALA A 37 5.91 -20.07 13.22
C ALA A 37 5.09 -19.20 14.18
N ASP A 38 5.72 -18.17 14.74
CA ASP A 38 5.05 -17.10 15.45
C ASP A 38 4.49 -16.10 14.43
N VAL A 39 3.17 -16.16 14.21
CA VAL A 39 2.47 -15.42 13.16
C VAL A 39 1.38 -14.55 13.78
N ARG A 40 1.42 -13.25 13.45
CA ARG A 40 0.30 -12.32 13.64
C ARG A 40 -0.37 -12.08 12.30
N TYR A 41 -1.59 -12.59 12.13
CA TYR A 41 -2.36 -12.31 10.92
C TYR A 41 -2.85 -10.86 10.92
N ALA A 42 -2.87 -10.26 9.72
CA ALA A 42 -3.50 -8.96 9.54
C ALA A 42 -5.01 -9.11 9.76
N MET A 43 -5.51 -8.58 10.88
CA MET A 43 -6.93 -8.65 11.23
C MET A 43 -7.66 -7.34 10.96
N ASP A 44 -6.96 -6.21 11.07
CA ASP A 44 -7.49 -4.86 10.86
C ASP A 44 -6.42 -3.98 10.21
N ARG A 45 -6.85 -2.92 9.51
CA ARG A 45 -5.96 -1.87 9.02
C ARG A 45 -5.30 -1.18 10.22
N GLU A 46 -4.00 -1.38 10.39
CA GLU A 46 -3.24 -0.59 11.34
C GLU A 46 -2.97 0.80 10.74
N ALA A 47 -3.46 1.86 11.42
CA ALA A 47 -3.11 3.22 11.09
C ALA A 47 -1.61 3.42 11.34
N ALA A 48 -0.87 3.75 10.31
CA ALA A 48 0.56 4.05 10.44
C ALA A 48 0.76 5.44 11.04
N GLU A 49 -0.03 6.42 10.59
CA GLU A 49 0.06 7.80 11.02
C GLU A 49 -1.27 8.52 10.81
N THR A 50 -1.59 9.42 11.74
CA THR A 50 -2.72 10.33 11.62
C THR A 50 -2.22 11.75 11.82
N GLU A 51 -2.42 12.61 10.84
CA GLU A 51 -2.01 14.01 10.90
C GLU A 51 -3.17 14.95 10.57
N GLN A 52 -3.11 16.15 11.12
CA GLN A 52 -4.00 17.24 10.74
C GLN A 52 -3.34 18.08 9.65
N VAL A 53 -4.02 18.24 8.53
CA VAL A 53 -3.51 18.93 7.35
C VAL A 53 -4.36 20.17 7.11
N THR A 54 -3.69 21.33 6.94
CA THR A 54 -4.29 22.55 6.43
C THR A 54 -3.79 22.82 5.02
N GLN A 55 -4.69 22.76 4.06
CA GLN A 55 -4.42 23.09 2.66
C GLN A 55 -4.97 24.49 2.35
N ARG A 56 -4.13 25.34 1.72
CA ARG A 56 -4.48 26.70 1.28
C ARG A 56 -4.07 26.89 -0.17
N ASN A 57 -4.80 27.74 -0.90
CA ASN A 57 -4.43 28.16 -2.26
C ASN A 57 -3.64 29.47 -2.30
N TYR A 58 -3.20 29.99 -1.16
CA TYR A 58 -2.45 31.23 -1.02
C TYR A 58 -1.31 31.08 0.00
N GLU A 59 -0.34 31.98 -0.11
CA GLU A 59 0.70 32.20 0.90
C GLU A 59 0.49 33.58 1.55
N LEU A 60 0.84 33.73 2.83
CA LEU A 60 0.71 34.99 3.52
C LEU A 60 1.67 36.04 2.94
N ASN A 61 1.20 37.26 2.77
CA ASN A 61 1.93 38.40 2.24
C ASN A 61 2.47 38.21 0.80
N VAL A 62 1.83 37.32 0.03
CA VAL A 62 2.11 37.13 -1.39
C VAL A 62 0.96 37.72 -2.20
N VAL A 63 1.29 38.65 -3.08
CA VAL A 63 0.33 39.27 -3.99
C VAL A 63 -0.09 38.29 -5.08
N GLN A 64 -1.39 38.15 -5.27
CA GLN A 64 -2.00 37.28 -6.27
C GLN A 64 -3.25 37.95 -6.87
N SER A 65 -3.73 37.42 -7.97
CA SER A 65 -4.93 37.92 -8.66
C SER A 65 -5.95 36.81 -8.84
N ALA A 66 -7.23 37.17 -8.77
CA ALA A 66 -8.35 36.28 -9.07
C ALA A 66 -9.32 36.99 -10.03
N TYR A 67 -9.89 36.23 -10.98
CA TYR A 67 -10.93 36.71 -11.87
C TYR A 67 -12.32 36.42 -11.31
N VAL A 68 -13.34 37.06 -11.88
CA VAL A 68 -14.74 36.76 -11.52
C VAL A 68 -15.04 35.27 -11.66
N GLY A 69 -15.50 34.68 -10.58
CA GLY A 69 -15.78 33.26 -10.47
C GLY A 69 -14.64 32.42 -9.92
N ASP A 70 -13.43 32.98 -9.84
CA ASP A 70 -12.28 32.28 -9.25
C ASP A 70 -12.31 32.30 -7.72
N SER A 71 -11.82 31.23 -7.12
CA SER A 71 -11.60 31.17 -5.68
C SER A 71 -10.37 31.99 -5.30
N MET A 72 -10.58 33.17 -4.69
CA MET A 72 -9.52 34.01 -4.13
C MET A 72 -8.82 33.30 -2.97
N ILE A 73 -9.62 32.74 -2.07
CA ILE A 73 -9.15 32.10 -0.85
C ILE A 73 -9.85 30.75 -0.75
N ARG A 74 -9.08 29.71 -0.60
CA ARG A 74 -9.56 28.37 -0.30
C ARG A 74 -8.78 27.83 0.88
N VAL A 75 -9.48 27.45 1.94
CA VAL A 75 -8.93 26.79 3.11
C VAL A 75 -9.64 25.45 3.30
N ARG A 76 -8.86 24.41 3.51
CA ARG A 76 -9.36 23.09 3.79
C ARG A 76 -8.53 22.46 4.91
N ASP A 77 -9.14 22.31 6.07
CA ASP A 77 -8.59 21.53 7.18
C ASP A 77 -9.21 20.14 7.16
N TYR A 78 -8.37 19.11 7.20
CA TYR A 78 -8.81 17.73 7.24
C TYR A 78 -7.83 16.88 8.02
N GLN A 79 -8.29 15.76 8.47
CA GLN A 79 -7.47 14.73 9.06
C GLN A 79 -7.12 13.70 7.99
N ARG A 80 -5.84 13.46 7.80
CA ARG A 80 -5.32 12.43 6.92
C ARG A 80 -4.80 11.29 7.77
N THR A 81 -5.36 10.10 7.59
CA THR A 81 -4.86 8.88 8.21
C THR A 81 -4.22 8.03 7.12
N VAL A 82 -2.96 7.70 7.32
CA VAL A 82 -2.20 6.84 6.42
C VAL A 82 -2.24 5.43 6.95
N PHE A 83 -2.62 4.49 6.12
CA PHE A 83 -2.63 3.06 6.42
C PHE A 83 -1.62 2.36 5.52
N ALA A 84 -0.94 1.36 6.05
CA ALA A 84 -0.29 0.41 5.16
C ALA A 84 -1.38 -0.38 4.41
N SER A 85 -1.24 -0.48 3.09
CA SER A 85 -2.22 -1.19 2.27
C SER A 85 -2.39 -2.64 2.72
N ASP A 86 -3.59 -3.17 2.63
CA ASP A 86 -3.87 -4.60 2.77
C ASP A 86 -3.48 -5.41 1.50
N ARG A 87 -2.93 -4.73 0.50
CA ARG A 87 -2.47 -5.32 -0.76
C ARG A 87 -0.96 -5.19 -0.91
N VAL A 88 -0.41 -6.20 -1.54
CA VAL A 88 1.03 -6.31 -1.81
C VAL A 88 1.21 -6.58 -3.30
N SER A 89 2.05 -5.80 -3.98
CA SER A 89 2.36 -5.98 -5.40
C SER A 89 3.73 -6.60 -5.63
N ILE A 90 3.87 -7.32 -6.71
CA ILE A 90 5.16 -7.81 -7.20
C ILE A 90 5.70 -6.82 -8.22
N GLU A 91 6.86 -6.25 -7.94
CA GLU A 91 7.49 -5.24 -8.80
C GLU A 91 8.58 -5.83 -9.70
N LYS A 92 9.22 -6.93 -9.28
CA LYS A 92 10.24 -7.62 -10.05
C LYS A 92 9.90 -9.10 -10.20
N PRO A 93 10.29 -9.74 -11.32
CA PRO A 93 10.08 -11.17 -11.48
C PRO A 93 10.89 -11.94 -10.43
N VAL A 94 10.30 -12.97 -9.87
CA VAL A 94 10.98 -13.81 -8.87
C VAL A 94 10.52 -15.25 -8.95
N ARG A 95 11.45 -16.16 -8.70
CA ARG A 95 11.24 -17.60 -8.61
C ARG A 95 11.57 -18.09 -7.19
N ILE A 96 10.71 -18.96 -6.67
CA ILE A 96 10.94 -19.68 -5.42
C ILE A 96 10.80 -21.17 -5.75
N ALA A 97 11.80 -21.98 -5.38
CA ALA A 97 11.80 -23.40 -5.65
C ALA A 97 12.43 -24.21 -4.53
N GLY A 98 11.96 -25.43 -4.34
CA GLY A 98 12.48 -26.39 -3.36
C GLY A 98 11.37 -27.09 -2.59
N ASP A 99 11.67 -28.22 -1.97
CA ASP A 99 10.74 -29.01 -1.15
C ASP A 99 9.39 -29.30 -1.84
N GLY A 100 9.42 -29.56 -3.15
CA GLY A 100 8.22 -29.79 -3.95
C GLY A 100 7.43 -28.53 -4.30
N LEU A 101 7.87 -27.35 -3.86
CA LEU A 101 7.30 -26.05 -4.20
C LEU A 101 7.99 -25.46 -5.42
N LEU A 102 7.19 -24.94 -6.35
CA LEU A 102 7.65 -24.05 -7.40
C LEU A 102 6.66 -22.90 -7.54
N ARG A 103 7.13 -21.66 -7.38
CA ARG A 103 6.37 -20.44 -7.62
C ARG A 103 7.18 -19.49 -8.50
N VAL A 104 6.49 -18.91 -9.46
CA VAL A 104 7.05 -17.85 -10.33
C VAL A 104 6.08 -16.69 -10.29
N TYR A 105 6.54 -15.58 -9.76
CA TYR A 105 5.77 -14.35 -9.71
C TYR A 105 6.26 -13.38 -10.79
N ARG A 106 5.31 -12.70 -11.40
CA ARG A 106 5.57 -11.70 -12.44
C ARG A 106 5.17 -10.33 -11.93
N PRO A 107 5.86 -9.26 -12.39
CA PRO A 107 5.48 -7.89 -12.07
C PRO A 107 4.00 -7.60 -12.34
N GLY A 108 3.40 -6.77 -11.50
CA GLY A 108 1.98 -6.40 -11.57
C GLY A 108 1.01 -7.41 -10.93
N ARG A 109 1.49 -8.55 -10.41
CA ARG A 109 0.64 -9.44 -9.60
C ARG A 109 0.43 -8.83 -8.23
N VAL A 110 -0.81 -8.89 -7.74
CA VAL A 110 -1.22 -8.35 -6.45
C VAL A 110 -1.77 -9.48 -5.58
N PHE A 111 -1.42 -9.45 -4.30
CA PHE A 111 -1.80 -10.43 -3.29
C PHE A 111 -2.35 -9.72 -2.05
N ASP A 112 -3.05 -10.46 -1.20
CA ASP A 112 -3.48 -9.96 0.09
C ASP A 112 -2.32 -10.03 1.09
N HIS A 113 -2.11 -8.94 1.85
CA HIS A 113 -1.19 -8.93 2.96
C HIS A 113 -1.67 -9.89 4.04
N GLY A 114 -0.84 -10.86 4.39
CA GLY A 114 -1.21 -11.92 5.33
C GLY A 114 -0.93 -11.58 6.78
N GLY A 115 0.00 -10.65 7.03
CA GLY A 115 0.42 -10.28 8.37
C GLY A 115 1.92 -10.28 8.56
N ILE A 116 2.35 -10.56 9.77
CA ILE A 116 3.74 -10.49 10.23
C ILE A 116 4.15 -11.83 10.83
N VAL A 117 5.40 -12.20 10.62
CA VAL A 117 6.01 -13.41 11.17
C VAL A 117 7.38 -13.10 11.79
N GLN A 118 7.71 -13.77 12.89
CA GLN A 118 9.06 -13.74 13.44
C GLN A 118 9.93 -14.77 12.73
N LEU A 119 10.99 -14.31 12.06
CA LEU A 119 11.98 -15.15 11.39
C LEU A 119 13.39 -14.73 11.80
N ASP A 120 14.13 -15.68 12.38
CA ASP A 120 15.51 -15.46 12.84
C ASP A 120 15.67 -14.24 13.78
N GLY A 121 14.65 -13.97 14.61
CA GLY A 121 14.63 -12.85 15.56
C GLY A 121 14.27 -11.50 14.94
N GLN A 122 13.87 -11.47 13.67
CA GLN A 122 13.41 -10.28 12.98
C GLN A 122 11.93 -10.39 12.63
N GLU A 123 11.25 -9.27 12.72
CA GLU A 123 9.87 -9.15 12.28
C GLU A 123 9.84 -8.92 10.76
N MET A 124 9.16 -9.81 10.05
CA MET A 124 9.02 -9.77 8.60
C MET A 124 7.55 -9.86 8.21
N ALA A 125 7.21 -9.29 7.07
CA ALA A 125 5.87 -9.37 6.52
C ALA A 125 5.69 -10.62 5.63
N PHE A 126 4.44 -11.02 5.38
CA PHE A 126 4.13 -12.03 4.38
C PHE A 126 2.85 -11.71 3.62
N PHE A 127 2.77 -12.19 2.39
CA PHE A 127 1.53 -12.17 1.60
C PHE A 127 1.01 -13.60 1.39
N ILE A 128 -0.29 -13.73 1.10
CA ILE A 128 -0.96 -15.02 0.96
C ILE A 128 -1.03 -15.42 -0.53
N ASP A 129 -0.52 -16.59 -0.85
CA ASP A 129 -0.66 -17.25 -2.17
C ASP A 129 -1.22 -18.66 -1.99
N GLY A 130 -2.54 -18.79 -1.98
CA GLY A 130 -3.23 -20.03 -1.69
C GLY A 130 -2.92 -20.55 -0.28
N PRO A 131 -2.36 -21.76 -0.14
CA PRO A 131 -2.08 -22.36 1.17
C PRO A 131 -0.73 -21.93 1.78
N ILE A 132 -0.01 -21.02 1.13
CA ILE A 132 1.30 -20.55 1.60
C ILE A 132 1.31 -19.05 1.89
N GLY A 133 2.15 -18.66 2.86
CA GLY A 133 2.52 -17.28 3.11
C GLY A 133 3.94 -17.03 2.63
N VAL A 134 4.12 -16.15 1.68
CA VAL A 134 5.43 -15.79 1.13
C VAL A 134 6.01 -14.65 1.95
N ILE A 135 7.12 -14.92 2.65
CA ILE A 135 7.75 -14.00 3.58
C ILE A 135 8.66 -13.03 2.83
N TYR A 136 8.61 -11.76 3.19
CA TYR A 136 9.49 -10.72 2.64
C TYR A 136 9.92 -9.74 3.75
N ASP A 137 11.09 -9.15 3.60
CA ASP A 137 11.65 -8.18 4.53
C ASP A 137 11.20 -6.73 4.20
N ARG A 138 11.74 -5.78 4.96
CA ARG A 138 11.42 -4.35 4.81
C ARG A 138 11.87 -3.75 3.48
N ASP A 139 12.90 -4.34 2.87
CA ASP A 139 13.41 -3.92 1.57
C ASP A 139 12.64 -4.57 0.41
N GLY A 140 11.61 -5.36 0.71
CA GLY A 140 10.80 -6.07 -0.27
C GLY A 140 11.50 -7.27 -0.89
N GLN A 141 12.52 -7.83 -0.24
CA GLN A 141 13.18 -9.05 -0.68
C GLN A 141 12.48 -10.27 -0.10
N ILE A 142 12.07 -11.20 -0.98
CA ILE A 142 11.45 -12.46 -0.55
C ILE A 142 12.50 -13.36 0.11
N GLN A 143 12.14 -13.88 1.26
CA GLN A 143 12.99 -14.74 2.06
C GLN A 143 12.98 -16.19 1.55
N PRO A 144 14.08 -16.97 1.77
CA PRO A 144 14.20 -18.34 1.32
C PRO A 144 13.40 -19.34 2.18
N ARG A 145 12.29 -18.90 2.74
CA ARG A 145 11.31 -19.70 3.48
C ARG A 145 9.92 -19.20 3.24
N VAL A 146 8.95 -20.06 3.29
CA VAL A 146 7.53 -19.73 3.22
C VAL A 146 6.81 -20.31 4.44
N LEU A 147 5.67 -19.73 4.75
CA LEU A 147 4.73 -20.28 5.71
C LEU A 147 3.85 -21.31 5.00
N THR A 148 3.60 -22.43 5.65
CA THR A 148 2.64 -23.45 5.21
C THR A 148 1.48 -23.51 6.20
N GLY A 149 0.28 -23.83 5.73
CA GLY A 149 -0.92 -23.90 6.56
C GLY A 149 -1.53 -22.53 6.87
N VAL A 150 -1.32 -21.54 6.01
CA VAL A 150 -1.95 -20.21 6.10
C VAL A 150 -3.12 -20.10 5.10
N PRO A 151 -4.16 -19.29 5.43
CA PRO A 151 -4.46 -18.75 6.76
C PRO A 151 -4.94 -19.87 7.69
N GLY A 152 -4.52 -19.86 8.94
CA GLY A 152 -4.98 -20.82 9.94
C GLY A 152 -4.07 -20.93 11.16
N TYR A 153 -4.53 -21.71 12.12
CA TYR A 153 -3.76 -21.97 13.33
C TYR A 153 -2.65 -23.01 13.06
N GLY A 154 -1.45 -22.73 13.55
CA GLY A 154 -0.32 -23.64 13.48
C GLY A 154 0.47 -23.54 12.17
N ALA A 155 0.54 -22.36 11.58
CA ALA A 155 1.45 -22.06 10.48
C ALA A 155 2.87 -22.54 10.79
N ARG A 156 3.55 -23.12 9.81
CA ARG A 156 4.89 -23.67 9.95
C ARG A 156 5.82 -23.09 8.90
N LEU A 157 7.08 -22.91 9.27
CA LEU A 157 8.12 -22.55 8.31
C LEU A 157 8.51 -23.74 7.45
N SER A 158 8.66 -23.52 6.15
CA SER A 158 9.22 -24.50 5.23
C SER A 158 10.71 -24.76 5.52
N PRO A 159 11.31 -25.82 5.01
CA PRO A 159 12.76 -25.90 4.82
C PRO A 159 13.28 -24.71 3.99
N LEU A 160 14.60 -24.57 3.91
CA LEU A 160 15.21 -23.56 3.04
C LEU A 160 14.88 -23.84 1.58
N LEU A 161 14.48 -22.80 0.87
CA LEU A 161 14.15 -22.80 -0.55
C LEU A 161 15.20 -21.99 -1.32
N GLU A 162 15.28 -22.19 -2.61
CA GLU A 162 16.04 -21.32 -3.51
C GLU A 162 15.15 -20.15 -3.95
N THR A 163 15.69 -18.94 -3.94
CA THR A 163 15.03 -17.75 -4.46
C THR A 163 16.05 -16.86 -5.16
N ASP A 164 15.62 -16.22 -6.24
CA ASP A 164 16.37 -15.18 -6.97
C ASP A 164 15.87 -13.77 -6.62
N SER A 165 15.15 -13.62 -5.50
CA SER A 165 14.61 -12.34 -5.05
C SER A 165 15.71 -11.35 -4.71
N GLU A 166 15.47 -10.10 -5.06
CA GLU A 166 16.30 -8.95 -4.70
C GLU A 166 15.44 -7.88 -3.99
N ALA A 167 16.09 -6.87 -3.42
CA ALA A 167 15.39 -5.74 -2.81
C ALA A 167 14.45 -5.06 -3.81
N GLY A 168 13.27 -4.65 -3.35
CA GLY A 168 12.22 -4.06 -4.18
C GLY A 168 11.52 -5.06 -5.11
N THR A 169 11.57 -6.37 -4.82
CA THR A 169 10.78 -7.38 -5.52
C THR A 169 9.30 -7.30 -5.12
N VAL A 170 9.06 -6.98 -3.86
CA VAL A 170 7.72 -6.85 -3.26
C VAL A 170 7.54 -5.44 -2.76
N GLU A 171 6.40 -4.83 -3.07
CA GLU A 171 6.00 -3.53 -2.54
C GLU A 171 4.65 -3.63 -1.83
N ARG A 172 4.57 -3.06 -0.63
CA ARG A 172 3.33 -2.83 0.07
C ARG A 172 3.03 -1.34 0.02
N GLY A 173 2.02 -0.97 -0.74
CA GLY A 173 1.60 0.42 -0.90
C GLY A 173 1.06 1.02 0.40
N ILE A 174 0.76 2.30 0.34
CA ILE A 174 0.05 3.05 1.37
C ILE A 174 -1.33 3.45 0.85
N GLU A 175 -2.30 3.49 1.73
CA GLU A 175 -3.63 4.01 1.47
C GLU A 175 -3.88 5.20 2.37
N GLU A 176 -4.45 6.26 1.81
CA GLU A 176 -4.80 7.45 2.55
C GLU A 176 -6.31 7.53 2.75
N GLU A 177 -6.73 7.74 3.96
CA GLU A 177 -8.12 8.04 4.29
C GLU A 177 -8.21 9.48 4.81
N ILE A 178 -9.05 10.27 4.13
CA ILE A 178 -9.32 11.64 4.50
C ILE A 178 -10.63 11.68 5.26
N SER A 179 -10.57 12.10 6.52
CA SER A 179 -11.74 12.29 7.35
C SER A 179 -11.90 13.76 7.76
N GLU A 180 -13.10 14.10 8.23
CA GLU A 180 -13.35 15.43 8.80
C GLU A 180 -12.47 15.63 10.03
N ALA A 181 -11.69 16.71 10.03
CA ALA A 181 -11.23 17.25 11.29
C ALA A 181 -12.47 17.73 12.06
N ALA A 182 -12.66 17.25 13.27
CA ALA A 182 -13.85 17.53 14.08
C ALA A 182 -14.15 19.04 14.30
N ALA A 183 -13.22 19.93 13.96
CA ALA A 183 -13.31 21.38 14.05
C ALA A 183 -12.62 22.10 12.88
N GLY A 184 -12.47 21.43 11.73
CA GLY A 184 -11.72 21.98 10.60
C GLY A 184 -12.48 23.03 9.80
N ARG A 185 -11.71 23.98 9.28
CA ARG A 185 -12.21 24.99 8.34
C ARG A 185 -12.23 24.39 6.94
N ASN A 186 -13.35 24.50 6.25
CA ASN A 186 -13.45 24.10 4.86
C ASN A 186 -14.34 25.12 4.14
N PHE A 187 -13.70 26.14 3.57
CA PHE A 187 -14.42 27.25 2.95
C PHE A 187 -13.66 27.82 1.76
N GLU A 188 -14.39 28.58 0.95
CA GLU A 188 -13.81 29.42 -0.09
C GLU A 188 -14.45 30.80 -0.11
N ILE A 189 -13.66 31.78 -0.55
CA ILE A 189 -14.10 33.14 -0.91
C ILE A 189 -13.85 33.32 -2.39
N ILE A 190 -14.91 33.61 -3.12
CA ILE A 190 -14.89 33.76 -4.57
C ILE A 190 -15.05 35.27 -4.89
N TYR A 191 -14.27 35.77 -5.85
CA TYR A 191 -14.49 37.09 -6.40
C TYR A 191 -15.73 37.09 -7.32
N SER A 192 -16.72 37.90 -7.02
CA SER A 192 -17.97 37.99 -7.79
C SER A 192 -18.06 39.28 -8.63
N GLY A 193 -16.99 40.10 -8.63
CA GLY A 193 -16.89 41.30 -9.45
C GLY A 193 -17.04 42.62 -8.67
N LEU A 194 -16.97 43.73 -9.39
CA LEU A 194 -17.21 45.06 -8.91
C LEU A 194 -18.53 45.60 -9.49
N ASP A 195 -19.45 46.01 -8.63
CA ASP A 195 -20.75 46.54 -9.01
C ASP A 195 -21.00 47.85 -8.26
N ASN A 196 -21.28 48.95 -8.99
CA ASN A 196 -21.59 50.26 -8.42
C ASN A 196 -20.66 50.72 -7.28
N SER A 197 -19.34 50.65 -7.50
CA SER A 197 -18.31 50.93 -6.50
C SER A 197 -18.36 50.01 -5.26
N THR A 198 -18.81 48.79 -5.43
CA THR A 198 -18.89 47.80 -4.37
C THR A 198 -18.22 46.52 -4.83
N ILE A 199 -17.20 46.07 -4.08
CA ILE A 199 -16.57 44.76 -4.25
C ILE A 199 -17.57 43.70 -3.79
N ARG A 200 -17.86 42.73 -4.66
CA ARG A 200 -18.74 41.61 -4.36
C ARG A 200 -17.90 40.33 -4.20
N LEU A 201 -18.06 39.68 -3.07
CA LEU A 201 -17.47 38.39 -2.79
C LEU A 201 -18.54 37.38 -2.39
N SER A 202 -18.32 36.14 -2.68
CA SER A 202 -19.17 35.03 -2.24
C SER A 202 -18.40 34.12 -1.32
N TYR A 203 -18.88 33.91 -0.11
CA TYR A 203 -18.34 32.98 0.85
C TYR A 203 -19.15 31.68 0.81
N ARG A 204 -18.45 30.52 0.80
CA ARG A 204 -19.07 29.20 0.83
C ARG A 204 -18.36 28.31 1.82
N GLU A 205 -19.11 27.53 2.58
CA GLU A 205 -18.56 26.44 3.39
C GLU A 205 -18.84 25.07 2.75
N PHE A 206 -17.94 24.16 3.01
CA PHE A 206 -18.02 22.80 2.52
C PHE A 206 -17.97 21.81 3.68
N THR A 207 -18.51 20.61 3.45
CA THR A 207 -18.21 19.45 4.27
C THR A 207 -16.80 18.96 3.94
N SER A 208 -16.23 18.08 4.73
CA SER A 208 -14.95 17.42 4.44
C SER A 208 -15.01 16.56 3.18
N ALA A 209 -16.17 15.97 2.88
CA ALA A 209 -16.42 15.29 1.61
C ALA A 209 -16.45 16.26 0.41
N ASN A 210 -16.10 17.54 0.64
CA ASN A 210 -16.08 18.62 -0.34
C ASN A 210 -17.45 18.93 -0.98
N LEU A 211 -18.53 18.60 -0.27
CA LEU A 211 -19.89 18.96 -0.66
C LEU A 211 -20.24 20.34 -0.09
N ALA A 212 -20.78 21.23 -0.95
CA ALA A 212 -21.21 22.54 -0.50
C ALA A 212 -22.32 22.39 0.56
N ARG A 213 -22.18 23.13 1.67
CA ARG A 213 -23.23 23.21 2.69
C ARG A 213 -24.28 24.20 2.23
N ASP A 214 -25.48 23.77 1.90
CA ASP A 214 -26.58 24.62 1.41
C ASP A 214 -26.92 25.76 2.37
N ALA A 215 -26.66 25.60 3.66
CA ALA A 215 -26.96 26.57 4.70
C ALA A 215 -25.89 27.66 4.91
N PHE A 216 -24.71 27.55 4.29
CA PHE A 216 -23.58 28.45 4.53
C PHE A 216 -23.03 29.07 3.25
N PHE A 217 -23.92 29.78 2.58
CA PHE A 217 -23.58 30.69 1.49
C PHE A 217 -23.84 32.13 1.96
N GLN A 218 -22.84 32.99 1.89
CA GLN A 218 -22.97 34.38 2.28
C GLN A 218 -22.37 35.30 1.21
N SER A 219 -23.17 36.32 0.78
CA SER A 219 -22.67 37.41 -0.06
C SER A 219 -22.04 38.47 0.82
N LEU A 220 -20.82 38.84 0.50
CA LEU A 220 -20.05 39.88 1.18
C LEU A 220 -19.93 41.10 0.26
N SER A 221 -20.00 42.30 0.83
CA SER A 221 -19.96 43.54 0.09
C SER A 221 -19.06 44.54 0.80
N TYR A 222 -18.10 45.11 0.08
CA TYR A 222 -17.17 46.09 0.57
C TYR A 222 -17.07 47.28 -0.38
N PRO A 223 -16.79 48.51 0.09
CA PRO A 223 -16.53 49.66 -0.79
C PRO A 223 -15.35 49.39 -1.74
N ALA A 224 -15.42 49.88 -2.97
CA ALA A 224 -14.36 49.67 -3.97
C ALA A 224 -13.02 50.28 -3.59
N ASP A 225 -13.03 51.34 -2.75
CA ASP A 225 -11.84 52.01 -2.23
C ASP A 225 -11.26 51.38 -0.97
N SER A 226 -11.80 50.23 -0.54
CA SER A 226 -11.27 49.49 0.59
C SER A 226 -9.88 48.95 0.29
N SER A 227 -8.85 49.39 0.98
CA SER A 227 -7.50 48.85 0.92
C SER A 227 -7.35 47.56 1.76
N THR A 228 -8.34 47.27 2.60
CA THR A 228 -8.32 46.10 3.48
C THR A 228 -9.73 45.54 3.66
N ILE A 229 -9.85 44.26 3.51
CA ILE A 229 -11.06 43.48 3.77
C ILE A 229 -10.81 42.62 5.00
N ARG A 230 -11.70 42.68 5.98
CA ARG A 230 -11.69 41.81 7.15
C ARG A 230 -12.92 40.90 7.11
N PHE A 231 -12.67 39.63 7.16
CA PHE A 231 -13.74 38.64 7.20
C PHE A 231 -13.34 37.48 8.12
N ARG A 232 -14.09 37.32 9.21
CA ARG A 232 -13.74 36.38 10.29
C ARG A 232 -12.30 36.64 10.79
N ASP A 233 -11.45 35.61 10.71
CA ASP A 233 -10.04 35.62 11.10
C ASP A 233 -9.08 36.01 9.96
N LEU A 234 -9.62 36.40 8.79
CA LEU A 234 -8.83 36.77 7.63
C LEU A 234 -8.70 38.29 7.51
N VAL A 235 -7.50 38.76 7.21
CA VAL A 235 -7.20 40.12 6.78
C VAL A 235 -6.62 40.08 5.37
N ILE A 236 -7.32 40.68 4.43
CA ILE A 236 -6.98 40.70 3.02
C ILE A 236 -6.61 42.12 2.62
N GLY A 237 -5.38 42.32 2.17
CA GLY A 237 -4.95 43.58 1.54
C GLY A 237 -5.44 43.61 0.10
N VAL A 238 -6.08 44.69 -0.32
CA VAL A 238 -6.55 44.90 -1.69
C VAL A 238 -5.64 45.90 -2.37
N HIS A 239 -5.03 45.52 -3.48
CA HIS A 239 -4.13 46.38 -4.27
C HIS A 239 -4.84 47.02 -5.45
N GLU A 240 -5.64 46.24 -6.17
CA GLU A 240 -6.38 46.69 -7.33
C GLU A 240 -7.70 45.90 -7.46
N VAL A 241 -8.75 46.59 -7.87
CA VAL A 241 -10.02 45.94 -8.15
C VAL A 241 -10.62 46.51 -9.45
N THR A 242 -11.07 45.58 -10.30
CA THR A 242 -11.77 45.88 -11.56
C THR A 242 -13.06 45.07 -11.62
N PRO A 243 -14.00 45.36 -12.54
CA PRO A 243 -15.17 44.50 -12.70
C PRO A 243 -14.84 43.04 -12.98
N GLU A 244 -13.65 42.76 -13.52
CA GLU A 244 -13.27 41.44 -14.01
C GLU A 244 -12.28 40.69 -13.07
N SER A 245 -11.50 41.45 -12.29
CA SER A 245 -10.43 40.86 -11.45
C SER A 245 -10.16 41.67 -10.19
N ILE A 246 -9.56 40.99 -9.22
CA ILE A 246 -9.04 41.61 -7.99
C ILE A 246 -7.60 41.15 -7.78
N THR A 247 -6.70 42.11 -7.45
CA THR A 247 -5.33 41.83 -7.01
C THR A 247 -5.25 42.05 -5.52
N PHE A 248 -4.80 41.06 -4.79
CA PHE A 248 -4.87 41.03 -3.33
C PHE A 248 -3.73 40.21 -2.72
N GLU A 249 -3.57 40.35 -1.41
CA GLU A 249 -2.74 39.49 -0.58
C GLU A 249 -3.49 39.10 0.69
N VAL A 250 -3.19 37.96 1.27
CA VAL A 250 -3.67 37.58 2.61
C VAL A 250 -2.59 38.01 3.61
N VAL A 251 -2.89 39.02 4.41
CA VAL A 251 -1.93 39.61 5.36
C VAL A 251 -1.91 38.81 6.67
N GLU A 252 -3.09 38.42 7.12
CA GLU A 252 -3.26 37.74 8.41
C GLU A 252 -4.34 36.65 8.29
N GLN A 253 -4.10 35.56 8.95
CA GLN A 253 -5.10 34.55 9.21
C GLN A 253 -4.94 34.05 10.64
N GLY A 254 -6.02 34.11 11.42
CA GLY A 254 -6.06 33.52 12.77
C GLY A 254 -5.95 32.00 12.75
N ASP A 255 -5.51 31.46 13.85
CA ASP A 255 -5.34 30.02 14.08
C ASP A 255 -6.68 29.27 14.13
#